data_1e1276c3024021cc24c1a125ad147726
#
_entry.id   1e1276c3024021cc24c1a125ad147726
#
_cell.length_a   1.000
_cell.length_b   1.000
_cell.length_c   1.000
_cell.angle_alpha   90.00
_cell.angle_beta   90.00
_cell.angle_gamma   90.00
#
_symmetry.space_group_name_H-M   'P 1'
#
loop_
_entity.id
_entity.type
_entity.pdbx_description
1 polymer ?
#
loop_
_entity_poly.entity_id
_entity_poly.type
_entity_poly.pdbx_seq_one_letter_code
_entity_poly.pdbx_strand_id
1 'polypeptide(L)'
;MLTIYHNKRCSKSREGVCFLENLNKPFETILYLEKSLTYTELETIIKKLKIKPIQLIRVKEKDWIENFKGKTLTDSEIIEAMLQFPKLIERPIVINGEKAVIARPSELINTIL
;
A
#
# COMPACT_ATOMS: atom_id res chain seq x y z
N MET A 1 -10.24 12.81 -5.69
CA MET A 1 -9.29 12.38 -6.72
C MET A 1 -8.72 11.01 -6.38
N LEU A 2 -8.54 10.20 -7.39
CA LEU A 2 -7.93 8.88 -7.21
C LEU A 2 -6.42 9.00 -7.04
N THR A 3 -5.87 8.25 -6.10
CA THR A 3 -4.42 8.20 -5.85
C THR A 3 -3.99 6.75 -5.78
N ILE A 4 -2.91 6.39 -6.46
CA ILE A 4 -2.33 5.05 -6.39
C ILE A 4 -0.91 5.11 -5.84
N TYR A 5 -0.64 4.30 -4.81
CA TYR A 5 0.70 4.09 -4.26
C TYR A 5 1.30 2.91 -5.01
N HIS A 6 2.30 3.20 -5.82
CA HIS A 6 2.77 2.34 -6.89
C HIS A 6 4.23 1.91 -6.74
N ASN A 7 4.50 0.63 -7.04
CA ASN A 7 5.83 0.09 -7.19
C ASN A 7 6.00 -0.31 -8.66
N LYS A 8 6.82 0.42 -9.40
CA LYS A 8 7.03 0.21 -10.85
C LYS A 8 7.50 -1.20 -11.22
N ARG A 9 8.17 -1.89 -10.28
CA ARG A 9 8.73 -3.23 -10.52
C ARG A 9 7.74 -4.36 -10.23
N CYS A 10 6.60 -4.05 -9.65
CA CYS A 10 5.59 -5.05 -9.31
C CYS A 10 4.54 -5.13 -10.42
N SER A 11 4.34 -6.33 -11.00
CA SER A 11 3.37 -6.53 -12.07
C SER A 11 1.95 -6.20 -11.62
N LYS A 12 1.56 -6.58 -10.41
CA LYS A 12 0.23 -6.28 -9.86
C LYS A 12 0.03 -4.78 -9.70
N SER A 13 1.08 -4.06 -9.30
CA SER A 13 1.03 -2.62 -9.18
C SER A 13 0.86 -1.95 -10.54
N ARG A 14 1.55 -2.45 -11.56
CA ARG A 14 1.39 -1.97 -12.96
C ARG A 14 -0.01 -2.24 -13.47
N GLU A 15 -0.62 -3.38 -13.13
CA GLU A 15 -2.00 -3.69 -13.48
C GLU A 15 -2.96 -2.66 -12.88
N GLY A 16 -2.71 -2.23 -11.65
CA GLY A 16 -3.52 -1.19 -11.00
C GLY A 16 -3.46 0.15 -11.75
N VAL A 17 -2.26 0.57 -12.14
CA VAL A 17 -2.09 1.80 -12.93
C VAL A 17 -2.83 1.68 -14.26
N CYS A 18 -2.69 0.56 -14.94
CA CYS A 18 -3.35 0.31 -16.23
C CYS A 18 -4.89 0.38 -16.08
N PHE A 19 -5.41 -0.20 -14.99
CA PHE A 19 -6.84 -0.14 -14.68
C PHE A 19 -7.31 1.31 -14.54
N LEU A 20 -6.58 2.13 -13.79
CA LEU A 20 -6.92 3.54 -13.60
C LEU A 20 -6.85 4.33 -14.91
N GLU A 21 -5.84 4.06 -15.74
CA GLU A 21 -5.71 4.70 -17.04
C GLU A 21 -6.93 4.42 -17.93
N ASN A 22 -7.44 3.20 -17.87
CA ASN A 22 -8.60 2.79 -18.66
C ASN A 22 -9.94 3.37 -18.17
N LEU A 23 -9.97 3.92 -16.95
CA LEU A 23 -11.17 4.57 -16.43
C LEU A 23 -11.42 5.96 -17.05
N ASN A 24 -10.41 6.55 -17.69
CA ASN A 24 -10.47 7.92 -18.20
C ASN A 24 -10.83 8.97 -17.15
N LYS A 25 -10.41 8.72 -15.91
CA LYS A 25 -10.55 9.65 -14.79
C LYS A 25 -9.18 10.12 -14.34
N PRO A 26 -9.04 11.36 -13.88
CA PRO A 26 -7.75 11.84 -13.39
C PRO A 26 -7.32 11.06 -12.14
N PHE A 27 -6.04 10.75 -12.04
CA PHE A 27 -5.48 10.13 -10.84
C PHE A 27 -4.03 10.56 -10.66
N GLU A 28 -3.55 10.45 -9.42
CA GLU A 28 -2.18 10.75 -9.05
C GLU A 28 -1.45 9.46 -8.72
N THR A 29 -0.20 9.34 -9.18
CA THR A 29 0.66 8.20 -8.88
C THR A 29 1.73 8.63 -7.89
N ILE A 30 1.84 7.92 -6.77
CA ILE A 30 2.87 8.15 -5.77
C ILE A 30 3.82 6.97 -5.76
N LEU A 31 5.10 7.23 -6.06
CA LEU A 31 6.15 6.22 -6.07
C LEU A 31 6.78 6.18 -4.68
N TYR A 32 6.16 5.43 -3.77
CA TYR A 32 6.52 5.44 -2.36
C TYR A 32 7.90 4.84 -2.05
N LEU A 33 8.49 4.09 -2.98
CA LEU A 33 9.86 3.59 -2.82
C LEU A 33 10.89 4.69 -3.12
N GLU A 34 10.50 5.69 -3.90
CA GLU A 34 11.37 6.82 -4.25
C GLU A 34 11.12 8.04 -3.37
N LYS A 35 9.88 8.21 -2.92
CA LYS A 35 9.49 9.28 -2.02
C LYS A 35 8.88 8.68 -0.76
N SER A 36 9.65 8.67 0.31
CA SER A 36 9.26 8.05 1.57
C SER A 36 7.95 8.61 2.13
N LEU A 37 7.12 7.71 2.65
CA LEU A 37 5.91 8.08 3.38
C LEU A 37 6.28 8.49 4.80
N THR A 38 5.50 9.40 5.38
CA THR A 38 5.61 9.71 6.79
C THR A 38 4.77 8.70 7.61
N TYR A 39 5.03 8.63 8.91
CA TYR A 39 4.24 7.81 9.82
C TYR A 39 2.74 8.16 9.71
N THR A 40 2.43 9.45 9.76
CA THR A 40 1.05 9.93 9.70
C THR A 40 0.37 9.55 8.39
N GLU A 41 1.08 9.67 7.26
CA GLU A 41 0.55 9.28 5.96
C GLU A 41 0.21 7.78 5.92
N LEU A 42 1.12 6.94 6.40
CA LEU A 42 0.91 5.50 6.40
C LEU A 42 -0.20 5.09 7.36
N GLU A 43 -0.25 5.69 8.54
CA GLU A 43 -1.32 5.45 9.50
C GLU A 43 -2.68 5.81 8.91
N THR A 44 -2.76 6.94 8.20
CA THR A 44 -4.00 7.39 7.54
C THR A 44 -4.44 6.40 6.47
N ILE A 45 -3.50 5.89 5.67
CA ILE A 45 -3.78 4.88 4.64
C ILE A 45 -4.38 3.63 5.30
N ILE A 46 -3.77 3.15 6.37
CA ILE A 46 -4.22 1.95 7.08
C ILE A 46 -5.64 2.14 7.63
N LYS A 47 -5.93 3.32 8.17
CA LYS A 47 -7.27 3.64 8.66
C LYS A 47 -8.30 3.63 7.53
N LYS A 48 -7.96 4.19 6.37
CA LYS A 48 -8.85 4.20 5.19
C LYS A 48 -9.08 2.79 4.66
N LEU A 49 -8.06 1.93 4.73
CA LEU A 49 -8.17 0.52 4.35
C LEU A 49 -9.03 -0.29 5.34
N LYS A 50 -9.24 0.23 6.55
CA LYS A 50 -9.98 -0.44 7.63
C LYS A 50 -9.38 -1.80 8.00
N ILE A 51 -8.07 -1.86 8.04
CA ILE A 51 -7.31 -3.07 8.39
C ILE A 51 -6.39 -2.78 9.56
N LYS A 52 -5.82 -3.86 10.13
CA LYS A 52 -4.74 -3.73 11.11
C LYS A 52 -3.41 -3.55 10.36
N PRO A 53 -2.44 -2.85 10.96
CA PRO A 53 -1.14 -2.65 10.30
C PRO A 53 -0.49 -3.94 9.81
N ILE A 54 -0.56 -5.03 10.59
CA ILE A 54 0.04 -6.32 10.19
C ILE A 54 -0.55 -6.86 8.88
N GLN A 55 -1.80 -6.54 8.59
CA GLN A 55 -2.47 -7.02 7.37
C GLN A 55 -1.93 -6.34 6.11
N LEU A 56 -1.20 -5.24 6.26
CA LEU A 56 -0.57 -4.55 5.14
C LEU A 56 0.85 -5.07 4.87
N ILE A 57 1.40 -5.89 5.76
CA ILE A 57 2.76 -6.40 5.65
C ILE A 57 2.84 -7.59 4.70
N ARG A 58 3.83 -7.57 3.82
CA ARG A 58 4.21 -8.71 3.00
C ARG A 58 5.13 -9.61 3.82
N VAL A 59 4.54 -10.53 4.58
CA VAL A 59 5.27 -11.37 5.55
C VAL A 59 6.24 -12.36 4.91
N LYS A 60 6.13 -12.58 3.60
CA LYS A 60 7.05 -13.43 2.85
C LYS A 60 8.30 -12.69 2.36
N GLU A 61 8.31 -11.38 2.53
CA GLU A 61 9.44 -10.55 2.11
C GLU A 61 10.66 -10.85 2.98
N LYS A 62 11.84 -10.89 2.35
CA LYS A 62 13.11 -11.18 3.02
C LYS A 62 13.35 -10.27 4.24
N ASP A 63 13.11 -8.97 4.07
CA ASP A 63 13.32 -8.00 5.15
C ASP A 63 12.47 -8.31 6.38
N TRP A 64 11.25 -8.82 6.19
CA TRP A 64 10.40 -9.23 7.29
C TRP A 64 10.94 -10.49 7.98
N ILE A 65 11.28 -11.49 7.18
CA ILE A 65 11.76 -12.78 7.69
C ILE A 65 13.04 -12.60 8.50
N GLU A 66 13.97 -11.79 8.01
CA GLU A 66 15.27 -11.59 8.65
C GLU A 66 15.22 -10.72 9.90
N ASN A 67 14.31 -9.74 9.94
CA ASN A 67 14.35 -8.72 10.99
C ASN A 67 13.19 -8.79 12.00
N PHE A 68 12.05 -9.35 11.62
CA PHE A 68 10.83 -9.22 12.42
C PHE A 68 10.10 -10.53 12.71
N LYS A 69 10.31 -11.57 11.91
CA LYS A 69 9.61 -12.84 12.08
C LYS A 69 9.82 -13.40 13.48
N GLY A 70 8.72 -13.84 14.10
CA GLY A 70 8.75 -14.42 15.43
C GLY A 70 8.77 -13.41 16.55
N LYS A 71 8.78 -12.10 16.24
CA LYS A 71 8.72 -11.04 17.25
C LYS A 71 7.29 -10.60 17.47
N THR A 72 6.95 -10.25 18.70
CA THR A 72 5.66 -9.63 19.03
C THR A 72 5.82 -8.12 18.91
N LEU A 73 5.14 -7.51 17.95
CA LEU A 73 5.25 -6.08 17.66
C LEU A 73 3.92 -5.37 17.90
N THR A 74 4.01 -4.14 18.41
CA THR A 74 2.84 -3.26 18.51
C THR A 74 2.48 -2.73 17.13
N ASP A 75 1.27 -2.19 16.98
CA ASP A 75 0.84 -1.56 15.72
C ASP A 75 1.82 -0.46 15.30
N SER A 76 2.27 0.35 16.25
CA SER A 76 3.23 1.43 16.00
C SER A 76 4.56 0.88 15.47
N GLU A 77 5.05 -0.20 16.07
CA GLU A 77 6.29 -0.85 15.65
C GLU A 77 6.16 -1.44 14.24
N ILE A 78 4.98 -1.97 13.90
CA ILE A 78 4.72 -2.51 12.56
C ILE A 78 4.74 -1.38 11.52
N ILE A 79 4.13 -0.24 11.84
CA ILE A 79 4.16 0.93 10.95
C ILE A 79 5.60 1.41 10.74
N GLU A 80 6.39 1.49 11.84
CA GLU A 80 7.80 1.87 11.76
C GLU A 80 8.60 0.89 10.89
N ALA A 81 8.31 -0.40 10.97
CA ALA A 81 8.96 -1.42 10.15
C ALA A 81 8.72 -1.15 8.66
N MET A 82 7.50 -0.78 8.28
CA MET A 82 7.16 -0.46 6.90
C MET A 82 7.83 0.83 6.42
N LEU A 83 8.03 1.79 7.31
CA LEU A 83 8.76 3.01 6.97
C LEU A 83 10.25 2.75 6.77
N GLN A 84 10.82 1.84 7.58
CA GLN A 84 12.21 1.44 7.45
C GLN A 84 12.46 0.58 6.21
N PHE A 85 11.51 -0.32 5.90
CA PHE A 85 11.59 -1.24 4.77
C PHE A 85 10.33 -1.12 3.91
N PRO A 86 10.23 -0.10 3.04
CA PRO A 86 9.01 0.14 2.24
C PRO A 86 8.59 -1.03 1.35
N LYS A 87 9.49 -1.95 1.02
CA LYS A 87 9.14 -3.16 0.26
C LYS A 87 8.17 -4.07 1.02
N LEU A 88 8.05 -3.88 2.34
CA LEU A 88 7.11 -4.64 3.16
C LEU A 88 5.66 -4.25 2.92
N ILE A 89 5.41 -3.06 2.36
CA ILE A 89 4.06 -2.56 2.14
C ILE A 89 3.41 -3.31 0.97
N GLU A 90 2.21 -3.86 1.21
CA GLU A 90 1.43 -4.50 0.15
C GLU A 90 1.03 -3.45 -0.90
N ARG A 91 0.98 -3.83 -2.18
CA ARG A 91 0.77 -2.89 -3.29
C ARG A 91 0.00 -3.55 -4.43
N PRO A 92 -0.67 -2.73 -5.26
CA PRO A 92 -0.82 -1.28 -5.12
C PRO A 92 -1.93 -0.93 -4.14
N ILE A 93 -1.84 0.25 -3.54
CA ILE A 93 -2.91 0.80 -2.71
C ILE A 93 -3.55 1.93 -3.50
N VAL A 94 -4.88 1.89 -3.63
CA VAL A 94 -5.63 2.93 -4.32
C VAL A 94 -6.57 3.60 -3.33
N ILE A 95 -6.59 4.92 -3.36
CA ILE A 95 -7.40 5.75 -2.47
C ILE A 95 -8.34 6.61 -3.30
N ASN A 96 -9.59 6.68 -2.86
CA ASN A 96 -10.59 7.61 -3.40
C ASN A 96 -11.29 8.30 -2.22
N GLY A 97 -10.80 9.49 -1.84
CA GLY A 97 -11.30 10.22 -0.68
C GLY A 97 -11.07 9.45 0.62
N GLU A 98 -12.14 9.08 1.29
CA GLU A 98 -12.07 8.33 2.55
C GLU A 98 -12.00 6.82 2.34
N LYS A 99 -12.14 6.36 1.10
CA LYS A 99 -12.12 4.95 0.75
C LYS A 99 -10.76 4.53 0.23
N ALA A 100 -10.35 3.31 0.54
CA ALA A 100 -9.09 2.76 0.06
C ALA A 100 -9.21 1.25 -0.13
N VAL A 101 -8.36 0.71 -1.00
CA VAL A 101 -8.31 -0.73 -1.25
C VAL A 101 -6.89 -1.14 -1.66
N ILE A 102 -6.51 -2.35 -1.26
CA ILE A 102 -5.32 -3.00 -1.84
C ILE A 102 -5.82 -3.62 -3.14
N ALA A 103 -5.38 -3.07 -4.27
CA ALA A 103 -5.93 -3.42 -5.58
C ALA A 103 -5.30 -4.69 -6.17
N ARG A 104 -5.50 -5.80 -5.49
CA ARG A 104 -5.06 -7.12 -5.88
C ARG A 104 -6.22 -8.10 -5.73
N PRO A 105 -6.95 -8.43 -6.79
CA PRO A 105 -6.75 -7.95 -8.19
C PRO A 105 -7.21 -6.51 -8.40
N SER A 106 -6.81 -5.94 -9.53
CA SER A 106 -7.08 -4.53 -9.85
C SER A 106 -8.56 -4.18 -9.92
N GLU A 107 -9.42 -5.15 -10.23
CA GLU A 107 -10.88 -4.96 -10.28
C GLU A 107 -11.47 -4.51 -8.94
N LEU A 108 -10.77 -4.75 -7.83
CA LEU A 108 -11.20 -4.28 -6.51
C LEU A 108 -11.30 -2.75 -6.45
N ILE A 109 -10.64 -2.04 -7.37
CA ILE A 109 -10.74 -0.58 -7.48
C ILE A 109 -12.21 -0.17 -7.68
N ASN A 110 -13.01 -0.99 -8.35
CA ASN A 110 -14.43 -0.72 -8.56
C ASN A 110 -15.18 -0.54 -7.24
N THR A 111 -14.72 -1.14 -6.16
CA THR A 111 -15.40 -1.08 -4.85
C THR A 111 -15.30 0.29 -4.19
N ILE A 112 -14.40 1.15 -4.65
CA ILE A 112 -14.18 2.48 -4.07
C ILE A 112 -14.47 3.63 -5.02
N LEU A 113 -14.97 3.34 -6.20
CA LEU A 113 -15.31 4.38 -7.18
C LEU A 113 -16.59 5.14 -6.82
#